data_e76360d702ed3b6c7751789c75912420
#
_entry.id   e76360d702ed3b6c7751789c75912420
#
_cell.length_a   1.000
_cell.length_b   1.000
_cell.length_c   1.000
_cell.angle_alpha   90.00
_cell.angle_beta   90.00
_cell.angle_gamma   90.00
#
_symmetry.space_group_name_H-M   'P 1'
#
loop_
_entity.id
_entity.type
_entity.pdbx_description
1 polymer ?
#
loop_
_entity_poly.entity_id
_entity_poly.type
_entity_poly.pdbx_seq_one_letter_code
_entity_poly.pdbx_strand_id
1 'polypeptide(L)'
;NVLSREKIDEKIEAFLQKTGPTIVSMGRAHDVKGFWHLIKAVKLVKSKVPNVKLMIIGDGDYSEYQKLAQELGIAEQVLFTGVQMNPFALLAKADVYALTSDSEGFPNALIEAMAVGLPCVSVNCKTGPAEILQNDYQQCAAQDKVYHADYGILTPVFYGGKNLDASMISQEEEIFAGELVELLLNQELMASYRNKALYRANQFGVDAYVREIDRLIAQELE
;
A
#
# COMPACT_ATOMS: atom_id res chain seq x y z
N ASN A 1 -17.45 1.15 16.76
CA ASN A 1 -17.45 1.81 15.46
C ASN A 1 -16.64 3.12 15.49
N VAL A 2 -15.31 2.95 15.49
CA VAL A 2 -14.35 4.09 15.43
C VAL A 2 -14.31 4.69 14.01
N LEU A 3 -14.69 3.91 13.00
CA LEU A 3 -14.58 4.27 11.58
C LEU A 3 -15.53 5.37 11.10
N SER A 4 -16.56 5.77 11.87
CA SER A 4 -17.66 6.57 11.33
C SER A 4 -17.88 7.94 11.99
N ARG A 5 -16.99 8.43 12.86
CA ARG A 5 -17.32 9.60 13.70
C ARG A 5 -16.56 10.91 13.41
N GLU A 6 -15.53 10.88 12.59
CA GLU A 6 -14.84 12.11 12.19
C GLU A 6 -15.32 12.60 10.83
N LYS A 7 -15.57 13.90 10.74
CA LYS A 7 -15.93 14.56 9.49
C LYS A 7 -14.67 14.58 8.61
N ILE A 8 -14.73 13.86 7.49
CA ILE A 8 -13.68 13.90 6.47
C ILE A 8 -13.66 15.29 5.85
N ASP A 9 -12.48 15.83 5.57
CA ASP A 9 -12.30 17.09 4.88
C ASP A 9 -13.05 17.11 3.54
N GLU A 10 -13.71 18.22 3.22
CA GLU A 10 -14.56 18.34 2.02
C GLU A 10 -13.81 18.09 0.71
N LYS A 11 -12.51 18.46 0.66
CA LYS A 11 -11.65 18.19 -0.52
C LYS A 11 -11.38 16.71 -0.68
N ILE A 12 -11.14 16.02 0.43
CA ILE A 12 -10.91 14.55 0.43
C ILE A 12 -12.21 13.85 0.04
N GLU A 13 -13.33 14.28 0.60
CA GLU A 13 -14.65 13.71 0.28
C GLU A 13 -14.99 13.89 -1.20
N ALA A 14 -14.82 15.08 -1.75
CA ALA A 14 -15.01 15.36 -3.17
C ALA A 14 -14.11 14.50 -4.07
N PHE A 15 -12.86 14.27 -3.66
CA PHE A 15 -11.94 13.38 -4.38
C PHE A 15 -12.43 11.94 -4.37
N LEU A 16 -12.86 11.43 -3.23
CA LEU A 16 -13.35 10.06 -3.07
C LEU A 16 -14.66 9.82 -3.83
N GLN A 17 -15.52 10.84 -3.97
CA GLN A 17 -16.76 10.77 -4.75
C GLN A 17 -16.54 10.70 -6.26
N LYS A 18 -15.36 11.05 -6.79
CA LYS A 18 -15.03 10.83 -8.21
C LYS A 18 -15.14 9.34 -8.54
N THR A 19 -15.66 9.03 -9.72
CA THR A 19 -15.75 7.64 -10.20
C THR A 19 -14.39 6.98 -10.32
N GLY A 20 -14.34 5.65 -10.15
CA GLY A 20 -13.14 4.83 -10.32
C GLY A 20 -12.49 4.38 -9.01
N PRO A 21 -11.67 3.34 -9.08
CA PRO A 21 -11.02 2.77 -7.92
C PRO A 21 -9.95 3.69 -7.34
N THR A 22 -9.76 3.59 -6.03
CA THR A 22 -8.78 4.36 -5.27
C THR A 22 -7.67 3.45 -4.77
N ILE A 23 -6.45 3.69 -5.23
CA ILE A 23 -5.23 3.15 -4.65
C ILE A 23 -4.83 4.08 -3.51
N VAL A 24 -4.46 3.53 -2.35
CA VAL A 24 -4.01 4.31 -1.20
C VAL A 24 -2.62 3.86 -0.74
N SER A 25 -1.82 4.82 -0.30
CA SER A 25 -0.57 4.58 0.41
C SER A 25 -0.49 5.47 1.64
N MET A 26 0.30 5.06 2.65
CA MET A 26 0.42 5.83 3.89
C MET A 26 1.86 5.90 4.36
N GLY A 27 2.32 7.13 4.66
CA GLY A 27 3.66 7.39 5.16
C GLY A 27 4.02 8.87 5.08
N ARG A 28 5.13 9.24 5.73
CA ARG A 28 5.69 10.60 5.61
C ARG A 28 6.32 10.80 4.22
N ALA A 29 6.35 12.04 3.73
CA ALA A 29 7.07 12.44 2.52
C ALA A 29 8.59 12.32 2.74
N HIS A 30 9.09 11.11 2.66
CA HIS A 30 10.49 10.77 2.80
C HIS A 30 10.89 9.83 1.65
N ASP A 31 12.09 10.00 1.11
CA ASP A 31 12.55 9.25 -0.06
C ASP A 31 12.43 7.73 0.12
N VAL A 32 12.72 7.22 1.33
CA VAL A 32 12.58 5.78 1.62
C VAL A 32 11.18 5.21 1.32
N LYS A 33 10.13 6.06 1.25
CA LYS A 33 8.77 5.61 0.93
C LYS A 33 8.52 5.39 -0.57
N GLY A 34 9.42 5.85 -1.43
CA GLY A 34 9.36 5.58 -2.87
C GLY A 34 8.10 6.08 -3.56
N PHE A 35 7.46 7.16 -3.06
CA PHE A 35 6.20 7.64 -3.64
C PHE A 35 6.29 8.04 -5.11
N TRP A 36 7.47 8.41 -5.61
CA TRP A 36 7.65 8.66 -7.04
C TRP A 36 7.42 7.40 -7.88
N HIS A 37 7.83 6.23 -7.40
CA HIS A 37 7.56 4.95 -8.06
C HIS A 37 6.06 4.70 -8.13
N LEU A 38 5.33 4.92 -7.02
CA LEU A 38 3.88 4.75 -6.99
C LEU A 38 3.17 5.70 -7.96
N ILE A 39 3.58 6.98 -8.01
CA ILE A 39 2.98 7.98 -8.91
C ILE A 39 3.23 7.59 -10.38
N LYS A 40 4.44 7.14 -10.72
CA LYS A 40 4.77 6.64 -12.06
C LYS A 40 3.97 5.37 -12.41
N ALA A 41 3.87 4.43 -11.47
CA ALA A 41 3.04 3.23 -11.64
C ALA A 41 1.56 3.59 -11.89
N VAL A 42 1.00 4.54 -11.14
CA VAL A 42 -0.40 5.00 -11.34
C VAL A 42 -0.60 5.64 -12.71
N LYS A 43 0.41 6.34 -13.25
CA LYS A 43 0.35 6.80 -14.65
C LYS A 43 0.19 5.66 -15.64
N LEU A 44 0.87 4.53 -15.40
CA LEU A 44 0.73 3.33 -16.24
C LEU A 44 -0.63 2.66 -16.02
N VAL A 45 -1.06 2.51 -14.76
CA VAL A 45 -2.39 1.97 -14.41
C VAL A 45 -3.51 2.74 -15.11
N LYS A 46 -3.43 4.09 -15.18
CA LYS A 46 -4.42 4.93 -15.85
C LYS A 46 -4.66 4.55 -17.30
N SER A 47 -3.69 3.98 -18.00
CA SER A 47 -3.84 3.52 -19.39
C SER A 47 -4.83 2.35 -19.53
N LYS A 48 -5.03 1.56 -18.48
CA LYS A 48 -5.93 0.39 -18.42
C LYS A 48 -7.16 0.64 -17.57
N VAL A 49 -7.02 1.50 -16.54
CA VAL A 49 -8.08 1.90 -15.60
C VAL A 49 -8.17 3.43 -15.61
N PRO A 50 -8.86 4.05 -16.58
CA PRO A 50 -8.76 5.50 -16.86
C PRO A 50 -9.12 6.40 -15.66
N ASN A 51 -10.04 5.95 -14.80
CA ASN A 51 -10.53 6.72 -13.66
C ASN A 51 -9.84 6.31 -12.34
N VAL A 52 -8.68 5.63 -12.39
CA VAL A 52 -7.94 5.29 -11.18
C VAL A 52 -7.53 6.56 -10.42
N LYS A 53 -7.60 6.49 -9.11
CA LYS A 53 -7.19 7.54 -8.19
C LYS A 53 -6.08 7.03 -7.27
N LEU A 54 -5.20 7.93 -6.88
CA LEU A 54 -4.17 7.71 -5.86
C LEU A 54 -4.37 8.66 -4.70
N MET A 55 -4.47 8.14 -3.50
CA MET A 55 -4.50 8.90 -2.25
C MET A 55 -3.26 8.57 -1.41
N ILE A 56 -2.47 9.58 -1.05
CA ILE A 56 -1.31 9.44 -0.16
C ILE A 56 -1.62 10.13 1.15
N ILE A 57 -1.61 9.37 2.24
CA ILE A 57 -1.92 9.82 3.60
C ILE A 57 -0.62 9.97 4.37
N GLY A 58 -0.34 11.16 4.92
CA GLY A 58 0.82 11.37 5.78
C GLY A 58 1.33 12.80 5.79
N ASP A 59 2.37 13.00 6.59
CA ASP A 59 3.00 14.30 6.80
C ASP A 59 4.17 14.53 5.85
N GLY A 60 4.54 15.80 5.68
CA GLY A 60 5.74 16.23 4.99
C GLY A 60 5.50 17.08 3.76
N ASP A 61 6.58 17.42 3.07
CA ASP A 61 6.54 18.22 1.84
C ASP A 61 6.39 17.30 0.62
N TYR A 62 5.24 17.38 -0.01
CA TYR A 62 4.92 16.64 -1.24
C TYR A 62 5.09 17.45 -2.52
N SER A 63 5.69 18.65 -2.46
CA SER A 63 5.78 19.58 -3.60
C SER A 63 6.43 18.97 -4.84
N GLU A 64 7.51 18.21 -4.68
CA GLU A 64 8.19 17.52 -5.79
C GLU A 64 7.35 16.37 -6.38
N TYR A 65 6.58 15.66 -5.55
CA TYR A 65 5.66 14.61 -6.00
C TYR A 65 4.44 15.19 -6.71
N GLN A 66 3.96 16.36 -6.26
CA GLN A 66 2.90 17.10 -6.97
C GLN A 66 3.38 17.55 -8.35
N LYS A 67 4.62 18.05 -8.44
CA LYS A 67 5.24 18.42 -9.71
C LYS A 67 5.38 17.21 -10.64
N LEU A 68 5.86 16.08 -10.13
CA LEU A 68 5.95 14.83 -10.90
C LEU A 68 4.57 14.41 -11.43
N ALA A 69 3.52 14.47 -10.60
CA ALA A 69 2.16 14.14 -11.03
C ALA A 69 1.64 15.09 -12.12
N GLN A 70 2.01 16.39 -12.08
CA GLN A 70 1.69 17.35 -13.12
C GLN A 70 2.41 17.01 -14.43
N GLU A 71 3.71 16.76 -14.39
CA GLU A 71 4.52 16.39 -15.56
C GLU A 71 4.04 15.10 -16.22
N LEU A 72 3.57 14.14 -15.44
CA LEU A 72 2.96 12.90 -15.90
C LEU A 72 1.52 13.08 -16.42
N GLY A 73 0.90 14.25 -16.24
CA GLY A 73 -0.50 14.51 -16.64
C GLY A 73 -1.53 13.73 -15.84
N ILE A 74 -1.27 13.50 -14.54
CA ILE A 74 -2.16 12.78 -13.63
C ILE A 74 -2.44 13.55 -12.33
N ALA A 75 -2.17 14.86 -12.27
CA ALA A 75 -2.36 15.65 -11.06
C ALA A 75 -3.77 15.55 -10.47
N GLU A 76 -4.80 15.48 -11.32
CA GLU A 76 -6.21 15.36 -10.91
C GLU A 76 -6.58 13.98 -10.34
N GLN A 77 -5.74 12.98 -10.56
CA GLN A 77 -5.87 11.63 -10.03
C GLN A 77 -5.13 11.42 -8.72
N VAL A 78 -4.26 12.35 -8.31
CA VAL A 78 -3.43 12.21 -7.11
C VAL A 78 -3.86 13.20 -6.04
N LEU A 79 -4.12 12.70 -4.84
CA LEU A 79 -4.43 13.51 -3.67
C LEU A 79 -3.44 13.20 -2.54
N PHE A 80 -2.79 14.24 -2.04
CA PHE A 80 -2.02 14.22 -0.80
C PHE A 80 -2.89 14.81 0.31
N THR A 81 -3.22 14.00 1.32
CA THR A 81 -4.20 14.40 2.34
C THR A 81 -3.60 15.16 3.51
N GLY A 82 -2.27 15.12 3.67
CA GLY A 82 -1.63 15.52 4.92
C GLY A 82 -1.90 14.51 6.04
N VAL A 83 -1.59 14.93 7.28
CA VAL A 83 -1.84 14.13 8.48
C VAL A 83 -3.34 13.96 8.69
N GLN A 84 -3.75 12.74 9.00
CA GLN A 84 -5.13 12.42 9.36
C GLN A 84 -5.18 11.83 10.77
N MET A 85 -6.03 12.36 11.62
CA MET A 85 -6.20 11.85 12.99
C MET A 85 -6.79 10.44 13.00
N ASN A 86 -7.66 10.13 12.02
CA ASN A 86 -8.22 8.82 11.81
C ASN A 86 -8.00 8.34 10.36
N PRO A 87 -6.81 7.83 10.03
CA PRO A 87 -6.52 7.34 8.69
C PRO A 87 -7.38 6.13 8.30
N PHE A 88 -7.87 5.35 9.26
CA PHE A 88 -8.71 4.18 9.00
C PHE A 88 -10.01 4.54 8.27
N ALA A 89 -10.59 5.72 8.54
CA ALA A 89 -11.78 6.18 7.84
C ALA A 89 -11.53 6.40 6.34
N LEU A 90 -10.32 6.78 5.96
CA LEU A 90 -9.89 6.94 4.57
C LEU A 90 -9.48 5.61 3.95
N LEU A 91 -8.70 4.80 4.67
CA LEU A 91 -8.31 3.45 4.22
C LEU A 91 -9.55 2.62 3.87
N ALA A 92 -10.59 2.65 4.72
CA ALA A 92 -11.83 1.89 4.48
C ALA A 92 -12.62 2.33 3.24
N LYS A 93 -12.28 3.49 2.63
CA LYS A 93 -12.90 3.99 1.39
C LYS A 93 -12.04 3.73 0.14
N ALA A 94 -10.87 3.13 0.31
CA ALA A 94 -10.00 2.76 -0.79
C ALA A 94 -10.28 1.32 -1.26
N ASP A 95 -9.69 0.95 -2.40
CA ASP A 95 -9.84 -0.36 -3.01
C ASP A 95 -8.59 -1.23 -2.86
N VAL A 96 -7.41 -0.63 -2.96
CA VAL A 96 -6.12 -1.32 -2.89
C VAL A 96 -5.12 -0.48 -2.08
N TYR A 97 -4.35 -1.12 -1.22
CA TYR A 97 -3.19 -0.51 -0.57
C TYR A 97 -1.91 -0.81 -1.34
N ALA A 98 -1.08 0.20 -1.57
CA ALA A 98 0.19 0.08 -2.27
C ALA A 98 1.36 0.52 -1.38
N LEU A 99 2.39 -0.31 -1.25
CA LEU A 99 3.63 -0.01 -0.53
C LEU A 99 4.81 -0.05 -1.49
N THR A 100 5.48 1.09 -1.65
CA THR A 100 6.60 1.26 -2.60
C THR A 100 7.92 1.60 -1.92
N SER A 101 8.03 1.32 -0.62
CA SER A 101 9.20 1.69 0.18
C SER A 101 10.47 0.93 -0.24
N ASP A 102 11.60 1.61 -0.31
CA ASP A 102 12.91 0.99 -0.57
C ASP A 102 13.35 0.09 0.59
N SER A 103 12.95 0.43 1.81
CA SER A 103 13.26 -0.31 3.03
C SER A 103 12.21 -0.08 4.10
N GLU A 104 11.88 -1.14 4.80
CA GLU A 104 11.00 -1.12 5.97
C GLU A 104 11.60 -1.99 7.08
N GLY A 105 11.28 -1.69 8.35
CA GLY A 105 11.49 -2.62 9.44
C GLY A 105 10.31 -3.60 9.52
N PHE A 106 9.19 -3.11 10.03
CA PHE A 106 7.91 -3.82 10.06
C PHE A 106 6.80 -2.79 9.73
N PRO A 107 6.29 -2.78 8.49
CA PRO A 107 5.42 -1.71 8.02
C PRO A 107 4.03 -1.77 8.63
N ASN A 108 3.82 -1.11 9.77
CA ASN A 108 2.52 -1.04 10.45
C ASN A 108 1.41 -0.55 9.52
N ALA A 109 1.72 0.40 8.63
CA ALA A 109 0.77 0.92 7.66
C ALA A 109 0.18 -0.17 6.74
N LEU A 110 0.96 -1.22 6.43
CA LEU A 110 0.49 -2.38 5.67
C LEU A 110 -0.53 -3.19 6.49
N ILE A 111 -0.23 -3.45 7.77
CA ILE A 111 -1.15 -4.17 8.66
C ILE A 111 -2.42 -3.36 8.93
N GLU A 112 -2.30 -2.04 9.09
CA GLU A 112 -3.42 -1.13 9.28
C GLU A 112 -4.36 -1.12 8.08
N ALA A 113 -3.81 -1.15 6.86
CA ALA A 113 -4.59 -1.30 5.63
C ALA A 113 -5.30 -2.67 5.58
N MET A 114 -4.58 -3.75 5.92
CA MET A 114 -5.15 -5.09 5.99
C MET A 114 -6.27 -5.19 7.04
N ALA A 115 -6.17 -4.47 8.16
CA ALA A 115 -7.15 -4.46 9.23
C ALA A 115 -8.51 -3.86 8.82
N VAL A 116 -8.54 -3.05 7.75
CA VAL A 116 -9.79 -2.57 7.15
C VAL A 116 -10.20 -3.37 5.90
N GLY A 117 -9.50 -4.46 5.63
CA GLY A 117 -9.80 -5.38 4.52
C GLY A 117 -9.27 -4.92 3.16
N LEU A 118 -8.23 -4.08 3.11
CA LEU A 118 -7.63 -3.70 1.84
C LEU A 118 -6.73 -4.82 1.29
N PRO A 119 -6.93 -5.27 0.06
CA PRO A 119 -5.93 -6.01 -0.68
C PRO A 119 -4.66 -5.18 -0.85
N CYS A 120 -3.51 -5.82 -0.75
CA CYS A 120 -2.21 -5.15 -0.70
C CYS A 120 -1.31 -5.58 -1.85
N VAL A 121 -0.68 -4.59 -2.50
CA VAL A 121 0.47 -4.77 -3.40
C VAL A 121 1.65 -4.07 -2.76
N SER A 122 2.74 -4.77 -2.54
CA SER A 122 3.94 -4.25 -1.89
C SER A 122 5.19 -4.63 -2.66
N VAL A 123 6.17 -3.75 -2.69
CA VAL A 123 7.52 -4.20 -3.03
C VAL A 123 8.03 -5.18 -1.98
N ASN A 124 8.84 -6.13 -2.40
CA ASN A 124 9.47 -7.13 -1.53
C ASN A 124 10.78 -6.58 -0.92
N CYS A 125 10.73 -5.38 -0.32
CA CYS A 125 11.91 -4.79 0.34
C CYS A 125 12.25 -5.52 1.64
N LYS A 126 13.49 -5.43 2.08
CA LYS A 126 13.94 -5.89 3.40
C LYS A 126 13.51 -4.87 4.45
N THR A 127 12.90 -5.28 5.54
CA THR A 127 12.24 -6.51 5.93
C THR A 127 10.75 -6.26 6.05
N GLY A 128 9.96 -7.18 6.55
CA GLY A 128 8.57 -6.93 6.93
C GLY A 128 7.51 -7.23 5.87
N PRO A 129 7.52 -6.69 4.63
CA PRO A 129 6.46 -6.98 3.67
C PRO A 129 6.23 -8.47 3.43
N ALA A 130 7.30 -9.25 3.17
CA ALA A 130 7.19 -10.70 3.01
C ALA A 130 6.73 -11.40 4.30
N GLU A 131 7.20 -10.97 5.46
CA GLU A 131 6.81 -11.50 6.77
C GLU A 131 5.33 -11.27 7.07
N ILE A 132 4.76 -10.17 6.57
CA ILE A 132 3.35 -9.83 6.73
C ILE A 132 2.49 -10.57 5.70
N LEU A 133 2.90 -10.58 4.42
CA LEU A 133 2.05 -11.05 3.32
C LEU A 133 2.19 -12.55 3.03
N GLN A 134 3.17 -13.25 3.62
CA GLN A 134 3.41 -14.68 3.42
C GLN A 134 3.57 -15.40 4.77
N ASN A 135 3.01 -16.61 4.91
CA ASN A 135 3.19 -17.41 6.13
C ASN A 135 4.64 -17.88 6.30
N ASP A 136 5.18 -18.47 5.26
CA ASP A 136 6.60 -18.83 5.17
C ASP A 136 7.30 -17.83 4.26
N TYR A 137 7.74 -16.71 4.83
CA TYR A 137 8.34 -15.60 4.08
C TYR A 137 9.65 -15.98 3.36
N GLN A 138 10.32 -17.07 3.77
CA GLN A 138 11.51 -17.57 3.08
C GLN A 138 11.21 -18.00 1.64
N GLN A 139 9.97 -18.40 1.35
CA GLN A 139 9.53 -18.70 -0.02
C GLN A 139 9.54 -17.46 -0.93
N CYS A 140 9.50 -16.26 -0.33
CA CYS A 140 9.57 -14.98 -1.04
C CYS A 140 10.94 -14.30 -0.89
N ALA A 141 12.02 -15.05 -0.68
CA ALA A 141 13.35 -14.48 -0.40
C ALA A 141 13.97 -13.76 -1.61
N ALA A 142 13.62 -14.13 -2.85
CA ALA A 142 14.11 -13.44 -4.04
C ALA A 142 13.38 -12.11 -4.24
N GLN A 143 14.16 -11.02 -4.35
CA GLN A 143 13.62 -9.65 -4.44
C GLN A 143 13.44 -9.15 -5.88
N ASP A 144 13.66 -10.01 -6.86
CA ASP A 144 13.58 -9.76 -8.31
C ASP A 144 12.37 -10.43 -8.97
N LYS A 145 11.44 -10.99 -8.17
CA LYS A 145 10.28 -11.75 -8.64
C LYS A 145 8.98 -11.21 -8.09
N VAL A 146 7.90 -11.48 -8.83
CA VAL A 146 6.53 -11.33 -8.35
C VAL A 146 6.12 -12.59 -7.59
N TYR A 147 5.45 -12.40 -6.46
CA TYR A 147 4.81 -13.46 -5.69
C TYR A 147 3.36 -13.09 -5.40
N HIS A 148 2.44 -13.94 -5.85
CA HIS A 148 1.06 -13.93 -5.36
C HIS A 148 1.04 -14.67 -4.02
N ALA A 149 1.45 -13.95 -2.97
CA ALA A 149 1.61 -14.47 -1.62
C ALA A 149 0.28 -14.82 -0.96
N ASP A 150 0.32 -15.47 0.20
CA ASP A 150 -0.89 -15.91 0.90
C ASP A 150 -1.88 -14.77 1.16
N TYR A 151 -1.40 -13.55 1.46
CA TYR A 151 -2.20 -12.43 1.95
C TYR A 151 -2.09 -11.15 1.10
N GLY A 152 -1.39 -11.16 -0.02
CA GLY A 152 -1.21 -10.02 -0.91
C GLY A 152 -0.22 -10.31 -2.02
N ILE A 153 0.17 -9.30 -2.76
CA ILE A 153 1.11 -9.42 -3.87
C ILE A 153 2.43 -8.74 -3.51
N LEU A 154 3.54 -9.45 -3.71
CA LEU A 154 4.90 -8.92 -3.58
C LEU A 154 5.50 -8.76 -4.96
N THR A 155 6.07 -7.60 -5.23
CA THR A 155 6.73 -7.27 -6.51
C THR A 155 8.24 -7.13 -6.31
N PRO A 156 9.05 -7.14 -7.39
CA PRO A 156 10.46 -6.80 -7.31
C PRO A 156 10.70 -5.46 -6.60
N VAL A 157 11.84 -5.34 -5.92
CA VAL A 157 12.31 -4.07 -5.36
C VAL A 157 12.68 -3.12 -6.49
N PHE A 158 12.48 -1.83 -6.25
CA PHE A 158 12.96 -0.81 -7.18
C PHE A 158 14.47 -0.65 -7.02
N TYR A 159 15.16 -0.58 -8.14
CA TYR A 159 16.60 -0.35 -8.16
C TYR A 159 16.92 1.11 -8.51
N GLY A 160 18.00 1.61 -7.95
CA GLY A 160 18.45 2.98 -8.16
C GLY A 160 18.00 3.93 -7.06
N GLY A 161 18.46 5.16 -7.13
CA GLY A 161 18.07 6.23 -6.22
C GLY A 161 16.82 6.95 -6.71
N LYS A 162 16.40 7.97 -5.94
CA LYS A 162 15.28 8.84 -6.31
C LYS A 162 15.40 9.40 -7.72
N ASN A 163 14.40 9.15 -8.53
CA ASN A 163 14.31 9.64 -9.90
C ASN A 163 12.94 10.25 -10.18
N LEU A 164 12.89 11.58 -10.29
CA LEU A 164 11.68 12.35 -10.55
C LEU A 164 11.51 12.70 -12.04
N ASP A 165 12.32 12.15 -12.94
CA ASP A 165 12.14 12.34 -14.37
C ASP A 165 10.89 11.60 -14.86
N ALA A 166 9.88 12.36 -15.29
CA ALA A 166 8.60 11.84 -15.77
C ALA A 166 8.72 11.02 -17.07
N SER A 167 9.82 11.18 -17.82
CA SER A 167 10.05 10.42 -19.06
C SER A 167 10.66 9.05 -18.82
N MET A 168 11.18 8.80 -17.62
CA MET A 168 11.86 7.56 -17.25
C MET A 168 10.95 6.68 -16.41
N ILE A 169 10.58 5.54 -16.96
CA ILE A 169 9.84 4.47 -16.26
C ILE A 169 10.75 3.25 -16.18
N SER A 170 10.89 2.66 -15.01
CA SER A 170 11.67 1.44 -14.82
C SER A 170 10.83 0.20 -15.09
N GLN A 171 11.51 -0.93 -15.34
CA GLN A 171 10.84 -2.21 -15.52
C GLN A 171 10.07 -2.62 -14.26
N GLU A 172 10.61 -2.32 -13.08
CA GLU A 172 9.97 -2.64 -11.79
C GLU A 172 8.71 -1.78 -11.58
N GLU A 173 8.70 -0.52 -12.03
CA GLU A 173 7.51 0.34 -12.03
C GLU A 173 6.43 -0.22 -12.98
N GLU A 174 6.82 -0.76 -14.14
CA GLU A 174 5.89 -1.44 -15.07
C GLU A 174 5.31 -2.72 -14.45
N ILE A 175 6.14 -3.54 -13.81
CA ILE A 175 5.69 -4.75 -13.11
C ILE A 175 4.73 -4.39 -11.99
N PHE A 176 5.08 -3.41 -11.13
CA PHE A 176 4.22 -2.96 -10.03
C PHE A 176 2.87 -2.45 -10.54
N ALA A 177 2.87 -1.67 -11.61
CA ALA A 177 1.65 -1.21 -12.26
C ALA A 177 0.82 -2.36 -12.83
N GLY A 178 1.46 -3.37 -13.41
CA GLY A 178 0.82 -4.59 -13.92
C GLY A 178 0.03 -5.32 -12.84
N GLU A 179 0.64 -5.52 -11.67
CA GLU A 179 0.00 -6.18 -10.53
C GLU A 179 -1.17 -5.36 -9.96
N LEU A 180 -1.04 -4.03 -9.93
CA LEU A 180 -2.15 -3.15 -9.56
C LEU A 180 -3.32 -3.27 -10.55
N VAL A 181 -3.04 -3.31 -11.85
CA VAL A 181 -4.07 -3.49 -12.91
C VAL A 181 -4.75 -4.84 -12.78
N GLU A 182 -3.98 -5.91 -12.61
CA GLU A 182 -4.53 -7.26 -12.45
C GLU A 182 -5.47 -7.31 -11.24
N LEU A 183 -5.02 -6.81 -10.09
CA LEU A 183 -5.83 -6.79 -8.88
C LEU A 183 -7.10 -5.95 -9.04
N LEU A 184 -7.02 -4.78 -9.66
CA LEU A 184 -8.16 -3.88 -9.84
C LEU A 184 -9.21 -4.41 -10.83
N LEU A 185 -8.80 -5.19 -11.83
CA LEU A 185 -9.70 -5.73 -12.86
C LEU A 185 -10.21 -7.14 -12.55
N ASN A 186 -9.54 -7.87 -11.65
CA ASN A 186 -9.91 -9.22 -11.27
C ASN A 186 -10.71 -9.22 -9.95
N GLN A 187 -12.04 -9.22 -10.07
CA GLN A 187 -12.93 -9.16 -8.91
C GLN A 187 -12.80 -10.37 -7.96
N GLU A 188 -12.50 -11.55 -8.48
CA GLU A 188 -12.33 -12.75 -7.65
C GLU A 188 -11.03 -12.66 -6.83
N LEU A 189 -9.94 -12.23 -7.45
CA LEU A 189 -8.66 -12.00 -6.79
C LEU A 189 -8.79 -10.91 -5.71
N MET A 190 -9.46 -9.81 -6.06
CA MET A 190 -9.75 -8.70 -5.14
C MET A 190 -10.52 -9.19 -3.91
N ALA A 191 -11.61 -9.93 -4.11
CA ALA A 191 -12.44 -10.47 -3.02
C ALA A 191 -11.66 -11.47 -2.15
N SER A 192 -10.86 -12.33 -2.78
CA SER A 192 -10.00 -13.29 -2.08
C SER A 192 -9.02 -12.58 -1.15
N TYR A 193 -8.25 -11.61 -1.65
CA TYR A 193 -7.28 -10.89 -0.82
C TYR A 193 -7.94 -10.00 0.22
N ARG A 194 -9.12 -9.48 -0.03
CA ARG A 194 -9.89 -8.70 0.96
C ARG A 194 -10.20 -9.52 2.22
N ASN A 195 -10.67 -10.75 2.04
CA ASN A 195 -10.94 -11.66 3.15
C ASN A 195 -9.67 -12.13 3.86
N LYS A 196 -8.63 -12.44 3.09
CA LYS A 196 -7.33 -12.86 3.62
C LYS A 196 -6.62 -11.75 4.40
N ALA A 197 -6.74 -10.50 3.97
CA ALA A 197 -6.17 -9.34 4.66
C ALA A 197 -6.74 -9.20 6.08
N LEU A 198 -8.06 -9.24 6.24
CA LEU A 198 -8.71 -9.19 7.55
C LEU A 198 -8.25 -10.31 8.48
N TYR A 199 -8.18 -11.54 7.95
CA TYR A 199 -7.71 -12.69 8.71
C TYR A 199 -6.27 -12.49 9.18
N ARG A 200 -5.37 -12.05 8.28
CA ARG A 200 -3.95 -11.87 8.59
C ARG A 200 -3.72 -10.73 9.59
N ALA A 201 -4.40 -9.60 9.42
CA ALA A 201 -4.27 -8.47 10.34
C ALA A 201 -4.61 -8.84 11.79
N ASN A 202 -5.63 -9.70 11.99
CA ASN A 202 -5.99 -10.18 13.32
C ASN A 202 -4.88 -10.99 14.01
N GLN A 203 -3.94 -11.57 13.25
CA GLN A 203 -2.80 -12.30 13.81
C GLN A 203 -1.74 -11.37 14.41
N PHE A 204 -1.77 -10.08 14.07
CA PHE A 204 -0.89 -9.04 14.62
C PHE A 204 -1.57 -8.17 15.68
N GLY A 205 -2.79 -8.54 16.08
CA GLY A 205 -3.53 -7.83 17.13
C GLY A 205 -2.95 -8.06 18.52
N VAL A 206 -3.31 -7.17 19.47
CA VAL A 206 -2.83 -7.22 20.86
C VAL A 206 -3.09 -8.59 21.51
N ASP A 207 -4.28 -9.16 21.29
CA ASP A 207 -4.62 -10.47 21.87
C ASP A 207 -3.73 -11.60 21.34
N ALA A 208 -3.31 -11.53 20.07
CA ALA A 208 -2.40 -12.50 19.49
C ALA A 208 -1.00 -12.36 20.09
N TYR A 209 -0.54 -11.13 20.27
CA TYR A 209 0.74 -10.82 20.90
C TYR A 209 0.78 -11.28 22.35
N VAL A 210 -0.27 -11.02 23.13
CA VAL A 210 -0.35 -11.47 24.54
C VAL A 210 -0.30 -13.00 24.62
N ARG A 211 -1.08 -13.70 23.80
CA ARG A 211 -1.05 -15.19 23.78
C ARG A 211 0.33 -15.75 23.46
N GLU A 212 1.08 -15.10 22.55
CA GLU A 212 2.42 -15.55 22.19
C GLU A 212 3.42 -15.31 23.33
N ILE A 213 3.34 -14.19 24.02
CA ILE A 213 4.12 -13.92 25.23
C ILE A 213 3.84 -14.96 26.33
N ASP A 214 2.58 -15.23 26.60
CA ASP A 214 2.19 -16.23 27.60
C ASP A 214 2.74 -17.61 27.26
N ARG A 215 2.71 -18.00 25.98
CA ARG A 215 3.27 -19.25 25.48
C ARG A 215 4.78 -19.34 25.70
N LEU A 216 5.51 -18.27 25.38
CA LEU A 216 6.97 -18.20 25.56
C LEU A 216 7.36 -18.27 27.04
N ILE A 217 6.64 -17.57 27.91
CA ILE A 217 6.87 -17.62 29.36
C ILE A 217 6.65 -19.04 29.89
N ALA A 218 5.58 -19.72 29.45
CA ALA A 218 5.29 -21.08 29.88
C ALA A 218 6.39 -22.07 29.46
N GLN A 219 6.98 -21.90 28.27
CA GLN A 219 8.08 -22.73 27.76
C GLN A 219 9.41 -22.56 28.55
N GLU A 220 9.67 -21.35 29.07
CA GLU A 220 10.88 -21.06 29.86
C GLU A 220 10.77 -21.55 31.31
N LEU A 221 9.57 -21.90 31.78
CA LEU A 221 9.30 -22.38 33.14
C LEU A 221 9.25 -23.91 33.25
N GLU A 222 9.32 -24.64 32.12
CA GLU A 222 9.45 -26.11 32.03
C GLU A 222 10.92 -26.53 31.92
#